data_9c790883d6011746ea443becec9424ef
#
_entry.id   9c790883d6011746ea443becec9424ef
#
_cell.length_a   1.000
_cell.length_b   1.000
_cell.length_c   1.000
_cell.angle_alpha   90.00
_cell.angle_beta   90.00
_cell.angle_gamma   90.00
#
_symmetry.space_group_name_H-M   'P 1'
#
loop_
_entity.id
_entity.type
_entity.pdbx_description
1 polymer ?
#
loop_
_entity_poly.entity_id
_entity_poly.type
_entity_poly.pdbx_seq_one_letter_code
_entity_poly.pdbx_strand_id
1 'polypeptide(L)' 'MADLKWELLTEVSGRLQADLLRSHLEAEGIGVELFQESVGQHAYPVTVDGLGRVQLFVAKTQMTAARRILAEHEA' A
#
# COMPACT_ATOMS: atom_id res chain seq x y z
N MET A 1 -22.55 7.16 5.04
CA MET A 1 -22.00 7.24 4.58
C MET A 1 -20.99 6.54 4.70
N ALA A 2 -20.66 6.24 4.22
CA ALA A 2 -19.86 5.48 4.16
C ALA A 2 -18.68 5.70 4.64
N ASP A 3 -18.38 5.43 5.44
CA ASP A 3 -17.29 5.69 5.87
C ASP A 3 -16.40 4.69 5.63
N LEU A 4 -15.83 4.58 4.63
CA LEU A 4 -14.93 3.66 4.42
C LEU A 4 -13.88 3.90 5.32
N LYS A 5 -13.66 3.24 6.25
CA LYS A 5 -12.64 3.47 7.09
C LYS A 5 -11.41 2.80 6.65
N TRP A 6 -10.58 3.48 5.96
CA TRP A 6 -9.30 2.94 5.51
C TRP A 6 -8.20 3.47 6.42
N GLU A 7 -7.22 2.67 6.67
CA GLU A 7 -6.14 3.09 7.54
C GLU A 7 -4.81 2.70 6.92
N LEU A 8 -3.81 3.51 7.09
CA LEU A 8 -2.51 3.25 6.49
C LEU A 8 -1.85 2.06 7.15
N LEU A 9 -1.48 1.09 6.35
CA LEU A 9 -0.80 -0.07 6.87
C LEU A 9 0.70 0.16 6.78
N THR A 10 1.19 0.54 5.65
CA THR A 10 2.62 0.71 5.51
C THR A 10 2.91 1.48 4.23
N GLU A 11 4.15 1.86 4.05
CA GLU A 11 4.53 2.60 2.92
C GLU A 11 5.75 1.92 2.37
N VAL A 12 5.84 1.70 1.11
CA VAL A 12 6.99 1.04 0.52
C VAL A 12 7.52 1.85 -0.63
N SER A 13 8.73 1.56 -1.04
CA SER A 13 9.31 2.28 -2.13
C SER A 13 9.10 1.48 -3.36
N GLY A 14 8.58 2.05 -4.35
CA GLY A 14 8.45 1.37 -5.61
C GLY A 14 7.16 0.65 -5.78
N ARG A 15 6.62 0.70 -7.00
CA ARG A 15 5.38 0.09 -7.27
C ARG A 15 5.45 -1.41 -7.23
N LEU A 16 6.56 -1.97 -7.60
CA LEU A 16 6.65 -3.41 -7.61
C LEU A 16 6.52 -3.96 -6.20
N GLN A 17 7.17 -3.33 -5.26
CA GLN A 17 7.09 -3.79 -3.90
C GLN A 17 5.66 -3.65 -3.42
N ALA A 18 5.01 -2.59 -3.79
CA ALA A 18 3.65 -2.35 -3.36
C ALA A 18 2.73 -3.42 -3.94
N ASP A 19 2.95 -3.75 -5.22
CA ASP A 19 2.09 -4.72 -5.85
C ASP A 19 2.29 -6.11 -5.26
N LEU A 20 3.49 -6.44 -4.89
CA LEU A 20 3.74 -7.73 -4.30
C LEU A 20 3.05 -7.85 -2.94
N LEU A 21 3.16 -6.82 -2.14
CA LEU A 21 2.54 -6.86 -0.83
C LEU A 21 1.03 -6.86 -0.98
N ARG A 22 0.51 -6.07 -1.91
CA ARG A 22 -0.90 -6.02 -2.13
C ARG A 22 -1.42 -7.39 -2.54
N SER A 23 -0.70 -8.07 -3.42
CA SER A 23 -1.14 -9.37 -3.87
C SER A 23 -1.21 -10.35 -2.71
N HIS A 24 -0.23 -10.26 -1.82
CA HIS A 24 -0.20 -11.16 -0.70
C HIS A 24 -1.41 -10.87 0.22
N LEU A 25 -1.70 -9.61 0.44
CA LEU A 25 -2.81 -9.26 1.30
C LEU A 25 -4.13 -9.67 0.68
N GLU A 26 -4.27 -9.43 -0.60
CA GLU A 26 -5.51 -9.77 -1.26
C GLU A 26 -5.73 -11.28 -1.30
N ALA A 27 -4.66 -12.03 -1.38
CA ALA A 27 -4.77 -13.46 -1.39
C ALA A 27 -5.31 -13.95 -0.04
N GLU A 28 -5.15 -13.14 1.00
CA GLU A 28 -5.66 -13.52 2.29
C GLU A 28 -7.02 -12.88 2.55
N GLY A 29 -7.60 -12.29 1.57
CA GLY A 29 -8.92 -11.72 1.71
C GLY A 29 -8.97 -10.31 2.26
N ILE A 30 -7.86 -9.61 2.26
CA ILE A 30 -7.85 -8.26 2.79
C ILE A 30 -7.95 -7.24 1.68
N GLY A 31 -8.83 -6.29 1.85
CA GLY A 31 -8.98 -5.25 0.84
C GLY A 31 -7.87 -4.23 0.97
N VAL A 32 -7.25 -3.87 -0.10
CA VAL A 32 -6.13 -2.96 -0.10
C VAL A 32 -6.31 -1.86 -1.12
N GLU A 33 -5.96 -0.65 -0.74
CA GLU A 33 -5.99 0.45 -1.67
C GLU A 33 -4.59 1.03 -1.71
N LEU A 34 -4.08 1.30 -2.87
CA LEU A 34 -2.76 1.87 -2.99
C LEU A 34 -2.89 3.37 -3.29
N PHE A 35 -2.04 4.14 -2.68
CA PHE A 35 -2.07 5.56 -2.93
C PHE A 35 -0.65 5.99 -3.19
N GLN A 36 -0.37 6.51 -4.36
CA GLN A 36 0.96 6.90 -4.66
C GLN A 36 1.00 8.41 -4.73
N GLU A 37 1.90 9.01 -4.03
CA GLU A 37 1.97 10.39 -4.05
C GLU A 37 2.54 10.88 -5.26
N SER A 38 1.95 11.59 -5.97
CA SER A 38 2.54 12.01 -7.17
C SER A 38 2.80 13.43 -7.15
N VAL A 39 3.23 13.87 -6.21
CA VAL A 39 3.57 15.14 -6.13
C VAL A 39 4.28 15.69 -7.18
N GLY A 40 5.11 15.21 -7.64
CA GLY A 40 5.83 15.86 -8.57
C GLY A 40 5.40 15.66 -9.86
N GLN A 41 4.37 15.06 -10.03
CA GLN A 41 4.01 14.74 -11.27
C GLN A 41 4.08 15.84 -12.20
N HIS A 42 3.96 16.92 -11.82
CA HIS A 42 4.04 17.84 -12.86
C HIS A 42 5.35 18.38 -12.85
N ALA A 43 6.05 18.21 -11.97
CA ALA A 43 7.27 18.89 -11.89
C ALA A 43 8.21 18.10 -12.57
N TYR A 44 8.37 16.97 -12.29
CA TYR A 44 9.28 16.22 -12.98
C TYR A 44 8.97 14.91 -12.99
N PRO A 45 9.36 14.31 -13.78
CA PRO A 45 9.06 12.99 -13.99
C PRO A 45 9.96 12.31 -13.21
N VAL A 46 10.35 12.49 -12.48
CA VAL A 46 11.19 11.94 -11.75
C VAL A 46 11.28 10.75 -11.51
N THR A 47 10.58 10.21 -11.27
CA THR A 47 10.62 9.02 -10.97
C THR A 47 11.40 8.28 -11.64
N VAL A 48 12.19 8.58 -12.05
CA VAL A 48 13.01 7.91 -12.66
C VAL A 48 13.18 6.72 -12.12
N ASP A 49 13.34 6.44 -11.12
CA ASP A 49 13.56 5.20 -10.74
C ASP A 49 12.40 4.67 -10.22
N GLY A 50 11.39 5.21 -10.42
CA GLY A 50 10.27 4.60 -9.99
C GLY A 50 10.26 4.50 -8.56
N LEU A 51 10.90 5.21 -7.93
CA LEU A 51 10.90 5.10 -6.61
C LEU A 51 9.91 5.84 -5.87
N GLY A 52 8.87 6.19 -6.34
CA GLY A 52 7.93 6.92 -5.59
C GLY A 52 7.50 6.10 -4.41
N ARG A 53 7.07 6.67 -3.36
CA ARG A 53 6.60 5.96 -2.26
C ARG A 53 5.18 5.63 -2.45
N VAL A 54 4.79 4.43 -2.18
CA VAL A 54 3.44 3.97 -2.36
C VAL A 54 2.91 3.61 -0.99
N GLN A 55 1.76 4.13 -0.66
CA GLN A 55 1.18 3.87 0.63
C GLN A 55 0.09 2.82 0.46
N LEU A 56 0.04 1.86 1.35
CA LEU A 56 -0.96 0.83 1.27
C LEU A 56 -1.94 1.01 2.42
N PHE A 57 -3.20 1.10 2.08
CA PHE A 57 -4.22 1.28 3.08
C PHE A 57 -5.09 0.04 3.11
N VAL A 58 -5.53 -0.36 4.28
CA VAL A 58 -6.43 -1.50 4.40
C VAL A 58 -7.61 -1.09 5.24
N ALA A 59 -8.66 -1.85 5.19
CA ALA A 59 -9.84 -1.52 5.96
C ALA A 59 -9.50 -1.63 7.43
N LYS A 60 -9.96 -0.69 8.23
CA LYS A 60 -9.64 -0.72 9.61
C LYS A 60 -10.01 -2.00 10.27
N THR A 61 -11.07 -2.59 9.88
CA THR A 61 -11.51 -3.82 10.50
C THR A 61 -10.57 -4.96 10.21
N GLN A 62 -9.71 -4.80 9.22
CA GLN A 62 -8.79 -5.86 8.88
C GLN A 62 -7.36 -5.52 9.25
N MET A 63 -7.18 -4.45 9.97
CA MET A 63 -5.84 -4.01 10.27
C MET A 63 -5.00 -5.03 11.03
N THR A 64 -5.59 -5.72 11.99
CA THR A 64 -4.84 -6.68 12.75
C THR A 64 -4.34 -7.81 11.87
N ALA A 65 -5.21 -8.31 11.02
CA ALA A 65 -4.83 -9.38 10.13
C ALA A 65 -3.79 -8.88 9.14
N ALA A 66 -3.98 -7.66 8.65
CA ALA A 66 -3.05 -7.10 7.69
C ALA A 66 -1.65 -6.96 8.28
N ARG A 67 -1.58 -6.54 9.53
CA ARG A 67 -0.30 -6.38 10.14
C ARG A 67 0.41 -7.70 10.32
N ARG A 68 -0.34 -8.74 10.58
CA ARG A 68 0.27 -10.02 10.74
C ARG A 68 0.84 -10.47 9.41
N ILE A 69 0.11 -10.28 8.34
CA ILE A 69 0.58 -10.68 7.04
C ILE A 69 1.78 -9.87 6.64
N LEU A 70 1.78 -8.58 6.97
CA LEU A 70 2.90 -7.74 6.64
C LEU A 70 4.15 -8.26 7.34
N ALA A 71 4.03 -8.64 8.59
CA ALA A 71 5.17 -9.14 9.31
C ALA A 71 5.70 -10.41 8.66
N GLU A 72 4.81 -11.25 8.22
CA GLU A 72 5.25 -12.46 7.58
C GLU A 72 5.88 -12.15 6.22
N HIS A 73 5.35 -11.18 5.54
CA HIS A 73 5.87 -10.84 4.24
C HIS A 73 7.28 -10.27 4.36
N GLU A 74 7.53 -9.56 5.43
CA GLU A 74 8.82 -8.98 5.60
C GLU A 74 9.81 -9.89 6.29
N ALA A 75 9.40 -10.97 6.76
CA ALA A 75 10.26 -11.86 7.50
C ALA A 75 11.27 -12.58 6.62
#